data_70e5f8f71cf9a5ec3375462151015ec4
#
_entry.id   70e5f8f71cf9a5ec3375462151015ec4
#
_cell.length_a   1.000
_cell.length_b   1.000
_cell.length_c   1.000
_cell.angle_alpha   90.00
_cell.angle_beta   90.00
_cell.angle_gamma   90.00
#
_symmetry.space_group_name_H-M   'P 1'
#
loop_
_entity.id
_entity.type
_entity.pdbx_description
1 polymer ?
#
loop_
_entity_poly.entity_id
_entity_poly.type
_entity_poly.pdbx_seq_one_letter_code
_entity_poly.pdbx_strand_id
1 'polypeptide(L)'
;NVVVLLGMLNVWYRTFFKVASHAVLPYDQYLHRFPAYLQQLTMESNGKSVRWDGTPVTSETGEIFWGEPGTNGQHAFYQLIHQGTQLIPADFIAFVNTPNPTKDGDQDVHELFLGNYFAQTKALAFGKTADEVRAEGTPEEIVPARVFTGNRPTTSIFGVALTPFALGALIALYEDITFVEGPVWGR
;
A
#
# COMPACT_ATOMS: atom_id res chain seq x y z
N ASN A 1 19.44 -6.69 1.08
CA ASN A 1 18.39 -7.19 1.96
C ASN A 1 17.11 -6.36 1.74
N VAL A 2 16.03 -7.02 1.31
CA VAL A 2 14.75 -6.35 0.97
C VAL A 2 14.12 -5.66 2.19
N VAL A 3 14.22 -6.25 3.36
CA VAL A 3 13.70 -5.68 4.63
C VAL A 3 14.32 -4.32 4.91
N VAL A 4 15.65 -4.25 4.86
CA VAL A 4 16.37 -2.99 5.08
C VAL A 4 15.99 -1.94 4.03
N LEU A 5 15.86 -2.35 2.76
CA LEU A 5 15.44 -1.44 1.70
C LEU A 5 14.06 -0.85 1.97
N LEU A 6 13.08 -1.69 2.30
CA LEU A 6 11.71 -1.23 2.55
C LEU A 6 11.61 -0.36 3.81
N GLY A 7 12.26 -0.75 4.91
CA GLY A 7 12.30 0.08 6.11
C GLY A 7 12.97 1.44 5.88
N MET A 8 14.06 1.47 5.13
CA MET A 8 14.72 2.75 4.78
C MET A 8 13.89 3.60 3.82
N LEU A 9 13.12 2.99 2.92
CA LEU A 9 12.16 3.72 2.08
C LEU A 9 11.04 4.36 2.91
N ASN A 10 10.48 3.64 3.88
CA ASN A 10 9.48 4.20 4.79
C ASN A 10 10.05 5.37 5.59
N VAL A 11 11.23 5.20 6.19
CA VAL A 11 11.93 6.30 6.89
C VAL A 11 12.13 7.49 5.95
N TRP A 12 12.53 7.25 4.70
CA TRP A 12 12.75 8.29 3.71
C TRP A 12 11.46 9.02 3.35
N TYR A 13 10.38 8.30 3.06
CA TYR A 13 9.08 8.90 2.79
C TYR A 13 8.58 9.71 3.99
N ARG A 14 8.66 9.15 5.19
CA ARG A 14 8.19 9.83 6.40
C ARG A 14 9.00 11.09 6.70
N THR A 15 10.33 11.00 6.66
CA THR A 15 11.22 12.07 7.10
C THR A 15 11.35 13.19 6.05
N PHE A 16 11.53 12.85 4.78
CA PHE A 16 11.84 13.82 3.74
C PHE A 16 10.64 14.27 2.92
N PHE A 17 9.69 13.37 2.67
CA PHE A 17 8.47 13.70 1.91
C PHE A 17 7.26 14.03 2.80
N LYS A 18 7.42 13.97 4.11
CA LYS A 18 6.35 14.25 5.10
C LYS A 18 5.12 13.35 4.94
N VAL A 19 5.33 12.14 4.44
CA VAL A 19 4.28 11.16 4.29
C VAL A 19 3.70 10.82 5.67
N ALA A 20 2.41 11.00 5.85
CA ALA A 20 1.75 10.79 7.13
C ALA A 20 1.16 9.39 7.29
N SER A 21 0.90 8.69 6.19
CA SER A 21 0.23 7.39 6.24
C SER A 21 0.71 6.45 5.14
N HIS A 22 0.56 5.15 5.38
CA HIS A 22 0.94 4.06 4.50
C HIS A 22 -0.25 3.12 4.33
N ALA A 23 -0.70 2.90 3.11
CA ALA A 23 -1.82 2.01 2.81
C ALA A 23 -1.34 0.57 2.60
N VAL A 24 -2.05 -0.41 3.15
CA VAL A 24 -1.81 -1.83 2.92
C VAL A 24 -3.07 -2.45 2.34
N LEU A 25 -2.96 -2.92 1.11
CA LEU A 25 -4.08 -3.25 0.24
C LEU A 25 -4.00 -4.73 -0.19
N PRO A 26 -4.44 -5.66 0.67
CA PRO A 26 -4.43 -7.07 0.32
C PRO A 26 -5.53 -7.39 -0.69
N TYR A 27 -5.14 -7.98 -1.82
CA TYR A 27 -6.05 -8.59 -2.79
C TYR A 27 -6.27 -10.07 -2.43
N ASP A 28 -6.66 -10.28 -1.18
CA ASP A 28 -7.00 -11.57 -0.60
C ASP A 28 -7.91 -11.38 0.62
N GLN A 29 -9.09 -12.00 0.61
CA GLN A 29 -10.08 -11.85 1.68
C GLN A 29 -9.57 -12.38 3.03
N TYR A 30 -8.72 -13.38 3.02
CA TYR A 30 -8.16 -13.94 4.27
C TYR A 30 -7.17 -13.00 4.94
N LEU A 31 -6.68 -11.98 4.24
CA LEU A 31 -5.84 -10.93 4.78
C LEU A 31 -6.61 -9.66 5.18
N HIS A 32 -7.95 -9.68 5.24
CA HIS A 32 -8.76 -8.49 5.55
C HIS A 32 -8.39 -7.84 6.90
N ARG A 33 -7.88 -8.61 7.88
CA ARG A 33 -7.42 -8.10 9.17
C ARG A 33 -5.93 -7.77 9.21
N PHE A 34 -5.19 -8.03 8.15
CA PHE A 34 -3.75 -7.79 8.11
C PHE A 34 -3.39 -6.29 8.27
N PRO A 35 -4.06 -5.34 7.63
CA PRO A 35 -3.81 -3.92 7.90
C PRO A 35 -4.03 -3.53 9.37
N ALA A 36 -5.05 -4.07 10.03
CA ALA A 36 -5.31 -3.82 11.44
C ALA A 36 -4.24 -4.45 12.37
N TYR A 37 -3.67 -5.60 11.99
CA TYR A 37 -2.52 -6.17 12.69
C TYR A 37 -1.30 -5.23 12.59
N LEU A 38 -1.03 -4.69 11.42
CA LEU A 38 0.08 -3.77 11.19
C LEU A 38 -0.10 -2.44 11.94
N GLN A 39 -1.32 -2.01 12.19
CA GLN A 39 -1.58 -0.85 13.04
C GLN A 39 -0.99 -1.05 14.43
N GLN A 40 -1.28 -2.17 15.08
CA GLN A 40 -0.71 -2.46 16.37
C GLN A 40 0.81 -2.65 16.27
N LEU A 41 1.28 -3.47 15.34
CA LEU A 41 2.69 -3.77 15.18
C LEU A 41 3.54 -2.51 15.05
N THR A 42 3.22 -1.66 14.09
CA THR A 42 4.07 -0.51 13.72
C THR A 42 3.74 0.74 14.53
N MET A 43 2.45 1.08 14.68
CA MET A 43 2.05 2.32 15.34
C MET A 43 2.28 2.28 16.85
N GLU A 44 2.15 1.12 17.48
CA GLU A 44 2.48 0.96 18.89
C GLU A 44 4.01 0.90 19.11
N SER A 45 4.74 0.21 18.26
CA SER A 45 6.20 0.07 18.38
C SER A 45 6.91 1.39 18.11
N ASN A 46 6.63 2.05 17.00
CA ASN A 46 7.31 3.27 16.53
C ASN A 46 6.57 4.58 16.86
N GLY A 47 5.39 4.51 17.46
CA GLY A 47 4.54 5.65 17.79
C GLY A 47 4.91 6.36 19.09
N LYS A 48 6.19 6.64 19.33
CA LYS A 48 6.69 7.24 20.57
C LYS A 48 7.29 8.63 20.32
N SER A 49 7.23 9.51 21.31
CA SER A 49 7.76 10.88 21.26
C SER A 49 9.15 11.04 21.87
N VAL A 50 9.71 9.95 22.42
CA VAL A 50 11.02 9.96 23.08
C VAL A 50 11.95 8.90 22.47
N ARG A 51 13.23 9.14 22.50
CA ARG A 51 14.29 8.20 22.13
C ARG A 51 14.66 7.27 23.29
N TRP A 52 15.49 6.25 23.04
CA TRP A 52 15.98 5.33 24.05
C TRP A 52 16.66 6.00 25.24
N ASP A 53 17.34 7.12 25.01
CA ASP A 53 18.01 7.90 26.04
C ASP A 53 17.09 8.87 26.79
N GLY A 54 15.77 8.82 26.49
CA GLY A 54 14.77 9.70 27.09
C GLY A 54 14.69 11.10 26.48
N THR A 55 15.52 11.42 25.48
CA THR A 55 15.44 12.71 24.82
C THR A 55 14.24 12.83 23.89
N PRO A 56 13.65 14.03 23.71
CA PRO A 56 12.55 14.22 22.77
C PRO A 56 12.95 13.94 21.32
N VAL A 57 12.03 13.36 20.56
CA VAL A 57 12.17 13.26 19.10
C VAL A 57 11.83 14.60 18.48
N THR A 58 12.71 15.10 17.62
CA THR A 58 12.60 16.45 17.00
C THR A 58 12.20 16.39 15.52
N SER A 59 12.05 15.19 14.95
CA SER A 59 11.61 14.98 13.57
C SER A 59 10.30 14.19 13.55
N GLU A 60 9.62 14.21 12.42
CA GLU A 60 8.45 13.34 12.22
C GLU A 60 8.89 11.89 12.07
N THR A 61 8.25 10.99 12.82
CA THR A 61 8.54 9.56 12.86
C THR A 61 7.26 8.75 12.94
N GLY A 62 7.29 7.52 12.47
CA GLY A 62 6.12 6.65 12.45
C GLY A 62 5.02 7.16 11.51
N GLU A 63 4.53 6.33 10.67
CA GLU A 63 3.37 6.58 9.80
C GLU A 63 2.13 5.85 10.31
N ILE A 64 0.97 6.30 9.86
CA ILE A 64 -0.30 5.67 10.14
C ILE A 64 -0.52 4.54 9.13
N PHE A 65 -0.51 3.30 9.58
CA PHE A 65 -0.88 2.16 8.76
C PHE A 65 -2.39 2.00 8.70
N TRP A 66 -2.92 1.75 7.50
CA TRP A 66 -4.35 1.56 7.26
C TRP A 66 -4.57 0.81 5.96
N GLY A 67 -5.75 0.26 5.75
CA GLY A 67 -6.09 -0.40 4.51
C GLY A 67 -7.31 -1.29 4.61
N GLU A 68 -7.74 -1.77 3.46
CA GLU A 68 -8.85 -2.68 3.26
C GLU A 68 -8.53 -3.65 2.12
N PRO A 69 -9.24 -4.77 1.98
CA PRO A 69 -9.15 -5.63 0.80
C PRO A 69 -9.33 -4.85 -0.50
N GLY A 70 -8.53 -5.19 -1.50
CA GLY A 70 -8.32 -4.42 -2.72
C GLY A 70 -9.57 -3.89 -3.41
N THR A 71 -10.56 -4.75 -3.73
CA THR A 71 -11.78 -4.31 -4.42
C THR A 71 -12.66 -3.42 -3.54
N ASN A 72 -12.80 -3.69 -2.25
CA ASN A 72 -13.54 -2.83 -1.33
C ASN A 72 -12.88 -1.44 -1.24
N GLY A 73 -11.56 -1.42 -1.08
CA GLY A 73 -10.76 -0.17 -1.05
C GLY A 73 -10.92 0.69 -2.29
N GLN A 74 -11.02 0.08 -3.49
CA GLN A 74 -11.24 0.80 -4.74
C GLN A 74 -12.48 1.69 -4.72
N HIS A 75 -13.55 1.25 -4.07
CA HIS A 75 -14.81 1.98 -3.96
C HIS A 75 -14.90 2.88 -2.72
N ALA A 76 -13.88 2.83 -1.84
CA ALA A 76 -13.89 3.59 -0.59
C ALA A 76 -12.91 4.79 -0.61
N PHE A 77 -11.65 4.59 -0.99
CA PHE A 77 -10.61 5.61 -0.80
C PHE A 77 -9.54 5.67 -1.89
N TYR A 78 -9.56 4.84 -2.92
CA TYR A 78 -8.54 4.87 -3.98
C TYR A 78 -8.50 6.18 -4.74
N GLN A 79 -9.63 6.89 -4.81
CA GLN A 79 -9.68 8.25 -5.38
C GLN A 79 -8.63 9.17 -4.74
N LEU A 80 -8.50 9.14 -3.41
CA LEU A 80 -7.51 9.93 -2.68
C LEU A 80 -6.08 9.49 -3.01
N ILE A 81 -5.83 8.19 -3.12
CA ILE A 81 -4.50 7.64 -3.43
C ILE A 81 -4.07 8.07 -4.84
N HIS A 82 -4.97 8.03 -5.84
CA HIS A 82 -4.66 8.39 -7.22
C HIS A 82 -4.54 9.89 -7.46
N GLN A 83 -5.48 10.68 -6.95
CA GLN A 83 -5.65 12.10 -7.30
C GLN A 83 -5.53 13.06 -6.12
N GLY A 84 -5.38 12.54 -4.89
CA GLY A 84 -5.23 13.39 -3.72
C GLY A 84 -3.92 14.17 -3.72
N THR A 85 -3.90 15.24 -2.92
CA THR A 85 -2.75 16.14 -2.77
C THR A 85 -1.65 15.57 -1.86
N GLN A 86 -1.96 14.54 -1.09
CA GLN A 86 -0.99 13.86 -0.23
C GLN A 86 -0.37 12.66 -0.94
N LEU A 87 0.92 12.46 -0.72
CA LEU A 87 1.60 11.25 -1.14
C LEU A 87 1.29 10.13 -0.13
N ILE A 88 0.77 9.01 -0.62
CA ILE A 88 0.44 7.83 0.18
C ILE A 88 1.12 6.63 -0.46
N PRO A 89 2.25 6.15 0.07
CA PRO A 89 2.80 4.86 -0.32
C PRO A 89 1.80 3.73 -0.06
N ALA A 90 1.78 2.75 -0.94
CA ALA A 90 0.81 1.67 -0.83
C ALA A 90 1.44 0.31 -1.13
N ASP A 91 1.21 -0.66 -0.25
CA ASP A 91 1.61 -2.05 -0.44
C ASP A 91 0.43 -2.85 -0.97
N PHE A 92 0.61 -3.41 -2.14
CA PHE A 92 -0.35 -4.28 -2.80
C PHE A 92 0.08 -5.74 -2.61
N ILE A 93 -0.76 -6.56 -2.00
CA ILE A 93 -0.46 -7.96 -1.69
C ILE A 93 -1.43 -8.86 -2.42
N ALA A 94 -0.95 -9.77 -3.27
CA ALA A 94 -1.80 -10.72 -3.98
C ALA A 94 -1.12 -12.08 -4.18
N PHE A 95 -1.90 -13.09 -4.54
CA PHE A 95 -1.45 -14.44 -4.80
C PHE A 95 -2.00 -14.95 -6.11
N VAL A 96 -1.19 -15.74 -6.84
CA VAL A 96 -1.59 -16.35 -8.11
C VAL A 96 -2.78 -17.29 -7.92
N ASN A 97 -2.74 -18.10 -6.85
CA ASN A 97 -3.76 -19.11 -6.59
C ASN A 97 -4.60 -18.75 -5.37
N THR A 98 -5.90 -18.87 -5.50
CA THR A 98 -6.84 -18.78 -4.38
C THR A 98 -7.20 -20.19 -3.86
N PRO A 99 -7.37 -20.37 -2.53
CA PRO A 99 -7.82 -21.65 -1.99
C PRO A 99 -9.29 -21.97 -2.32
N ASN A 100 -10.06 -20.97 -2.71
CA ASN A 100 -11.49 -21.09 -3.04
C ASN A 100 -11.77 -20.50 -4.43
N PRO A 101 -11.41 -21.21 -5.51
CA PRO A 101 -11.70 -20.75 -6.86
C PRO A 101 -13.22 -20.65 -7.07
N THR A 102 -13.64 -19.52 -7.61
CA THR A 102 -15.05 -19.21 -7.86
C THR A 102 -15.22 -18.70 -9.28
N LYS A 103 -16.30 -19.07 -9.93
CA LYS A 103 -16.67 -18.59 -11.26
C LYS A 103 -18.00 -17.84 -11.22
N ASP A 104 -18.10 -16.83 -12.06
CA ASP A 104 -19.35 -16.14 -12.41
C ASP A 104 -19.61 -16.40 -13.91
N GLY A 105 -20.51 -17.34 -14.21
CA GLY A 105 -20.64 -17.91 -15.54
C GLY A 105 -19.35 -18.61 -15.96
N ASP A 106 -18.79 -18.20 -17.09
CA ASP A 106 -17.51 -18.72 -17.61
C ASP A 106 -16.28 -17.95 -17.09
N GLN A 107 -16.50 -16.82 -16.40
CA GLN A 107 -15.43 -15.94 -15.92
C GLN A 107 -14.86 -16.43 -14.59
N ASP A 108 -13.53 -16.51 -14.51
CA ASP A 108 -12.82 -16.74 -13.26
C ASP A 108 -12.77 -15.44 -12.44
N VAL A 109 -13.39 -15.47 -11.25
CA VAL A 109 -13.48 -14.31 -10.37
C VAL A 109 -12.09 -13.88 -9.85
N HIS A 110 -11.20 -14.86 -9.63
CA HIS A 110 -9.85 -14.57 -9.16
C HIS A 110 -8.97 -13.91 -10.24
N GLU A 111 -9.10 -14.35 -11.50
CA GLU A 111 -8.41 -13.68 -12.61
C GLU A 111 -8.85 -12.21 -12.76
N LEU A 112 -10.15 -11.95 -12.65
CA LEU A 112 -10.69 -10.59 -12.66
C LEU A 112 -10.13 -9.76 -11.49
N PHE A 113 -10.03 -10.38 -10.33
CA PHE A 113 -9.47 -9.76 -9.11
C PHE A 113 -7.99 -9.38 -9.29
N LEU A 114 -7.19 -10.29 -9.85
CA LEU A 114 -5.80 -10.02 -10.20
C LEU A 114 -5.66 -8.95 -11.29
N GLY A 115 -6.58 -8.95 -12.27
CA GLY A 115 -6.65 -7.87 -13.27
C GLY A 115 -6.77 -6.49 -12.63
N ASN A 116 -7.61 -6.36 -11.60
CA ASN A 116 -7.73 -5.13 -10.81
C ASN A 116 -6.43 -4.79 -10.06
N TYR A 117 -5.79 -5.76 -9.43
CA TYR A 117 -4.49 -5.57 -8.77
C TYR A 117 -3.46 -4.95 -9.72
N PHE A 118 -3.27 -5.52 -10.91
CA PHE A 118 -2.32 -5.01 -11.90
C PHE A 118 -2.75 -3.66 -12.49
N ALA A 119 -4.05 -3.45 -12.72
CA ALA A 119 -4.56 -2.19 -13.25
C ALA A 119 -4.32 -1.02 -12.26
N GLN A 120 -4.53 -1.24 -10.97
CA GLN A 120 -4.33 -0.22 -9.95
C GLN A 120 -2.86 0.14 -9.77
N THR A 121 -1.98 -0.86 -9.67
CA THR A 121 -0.53 -0.61 -9.55
C THR A 121 0.02 0.09 -10.80
N LYS A 122 -0.43 -0.30 -12.00
CA LYS A 122 -0.08 0.39 -13.26
C LYS A 122 -0.55 1.84 -13.26
N ALA A 123 -1.80 2.08 -12.88
CA ALA A 123 -2.38 3.43 -12.85
C ALA A 123 -1.63 4.34 -11.86
N LEU A 124 -1.27 3.84 -10.67
CA LEU A 124 -0.47 4.59 -9.70
C LEU A 124 0.94 4.89 -10.20
N ALA A 125 1.56 3.98 -10.93
CA ALA A 125 2.89 4.18 -11.49
C ALA A 125 2.92 5.19 -12.62
N PHE A 126 2.04 5.05 -13.61
CA PHE A 126 2.12 5.79 -14.87
C PHE A 126 1.16 6.98 -14.97
N GLY A 127 0.06 6.96 -14.22
CA GLY A 127 -0.97 7.99 -14.33
C GLY A 127 -1.76 7.92 -15.63
N LYS A 128 -2.43 9.02 -15.96
CA LYS A 128 -3.17 9.24 -17.21
C LYS A 128 -3.12 10.71 -17.57
N THR A 129 -2.62 11.01 -18.75
CA THR A 129 -2.45 12.37 -19.25
C THR A 129 -3.75 12.97 -19.76
N ALA A 130 -3.80 14.29 -19.93
CA ALA A 130 -4.95 14.98 -20.51
C ALA A 130 -5.21 14.52 -21.95
N ASP A 131 -4.17 14.24 -22.73
CA ASP A 131 -4.33 13.80 -24.12
C ASP A 131 -4.90 12.38 -24.21
N GLU A 132 -4.49 11.48 -23.32
CA GLU A 132 -5.10 10.14 -23.21
C GLU A 132 -6.58 10.23 -22.80
N VAL A 133 -6.92 11.11 -21.86
CA VAL A 133 -8.29 11.34 -21.43
C VAL A 133 -9.15 11.90 -22.57
N ARG A 134 -8.62 12.83 -23.39
CA ARG A 134 -9.29 13.36 -24.58
C ARG A 134 -9.50 12.30 -25.66
N ALA A 135 -8.48 11.45 -25.86
CA ALA A 135 -8.58 10.37 -26.84
C ALA A 135 -9.68 9.35 -26.54
N GLU A 136 -10.13 9.27 -25.29
CA GLU A 136 -11.29 8.47 -24.87
C GLU A 136 -12.66 9.14 -25.14
N GLY A 137 -12.67 10.32 -25.75
CA GLY A 137 -13.91 11.07 -26.02
C GLY A 137 -14.46 11.82 -24.80
N THR A 138 -13.64 12.09 -23.81
CA THR A 138 -14.04 12.85 -22.61
C THR A 138 -14.32 14.31 -22.97
N PRO A 139 -15.47 14.89 -22.57
CA PRO A 139 -15.76 16.32 -22.73
C PRO A 139 -14.67 17.18 -22.06
N GLU A 140 -14.28 18.29 -22.72
CA GLU A 140 -13.13 19.10 -22.30
C GLU A 140 -13.27 19.66 -20.88
N GLU A 141 -14.47 20.02 -20.49
CA GLU A 141 -14.76 20.58 -19.16
C GLU A 141 -14.49 19.60 -18.01
N ILE A 142 -14.50 18.28 -18.27
CA ILE A 142 -14.23 17.27 -17.25
C ILE A 142 -12.87 16.57 -17.41
N VAL A 143 -12.10 16.89 -18.46
CA VAL A 143 -10.74 16.36 -18.67
C VAL A 143 -9.86 16.58 -17.43
N PRO A 144 -9.79 17.78 -16.82
CA PRO A 144 -8.94 17.98 -15.63
C PRO A 144 -9.29 17.08 -14.45
N ALA A 145 -10.57 16.73 -14.29
CA ALA A 145 -11.03 15.86 -13.20
C ALA A 145 -10.68 14.37 -13.43
N ARG A 146 -10.32 13.99 -14.66
CA ARG A 146 -9.98 12.60 -15.02
C ARG A 146 -8.49 12.36 -15.22
N VAL A 147 -7.68 13.42 -15.17
CA VAL A 147 -6.21 13.31 -15.20
C VAL A 147 -5.70 12.89 -13.82
N PHE A 148 -4.71 12.02 -13.78
CA PHE A 148 -3.96 11.71 -12.58
C PHE A 148 -2.48 11.51 -12.90
N THR A 149 -1.63 12.01 -12.02
CA THR A 149 -0.21 12.26 -12.34
C THR A 149 0.64 11.01 -12.41
N GLY A 150 0.21 9.90 -11.81
CA GLY A 150 1.09 8.76 -11.60
C GLY A 150 2.25 9.07 -10.63
N ASN A 151 3.35 8.35 -10.77
CA ASN A 151 4.52 8.46 -9.89
C ASN A 151 4.16 8.37 -8.39
N ARG A 152 3.15 7.54 -8.08
CA ARG A 152 2.72 7.22 -6.72
C ARG A 152 3.44 5.94 -6.29
N PRO A 153 4.20 5.95 -5.18
CA PRO A 153 5.01 4.81 -4.79
C PRO A 153 4.14 3.63 -4.36
N THR A 154 4.46 2.47 -4.92
CA THR A 154 3.81 1.21 -4.55
C THR A 154 4.85 0.11 -4.35
N THR A 155 4.59 -0.78 -3.39
CA THR A 155 5.29 -2.06 -3.25
C THR A 155 4.33 -3.17 -3.69
N SER A 156 4.75 -4.01 -4.61
CA SER A 156 3.99 -5.18 -5.04
C SER A 156 4.56 -6.44 -4.39
N ILE A 157 3.77 -7.07 -3.52
CA ILE A 157 4.08 -8.36 -2.90
C ILE A 157 3.20 -9.40 -3.58
N PHE A 158 3.82 -10.23 -4.41
CA PHE A 158 3.09 -11.19 -5.24
C PHE A 158 3.61 -12.60 -4.99
N GLY A 159 2.78 -13.46 -4.43
CA GLY A 159 3.12 -14.82 -4.07
C GLY A 159 2.38 -15.87 -4.89
N VAL A 160 2.76 -17.13 -4.75
CA VAL A 160 2.10 -18.25 -5.44
C VAL A 160 0.75 -18.57 -4.81
N ALA A 161 0.69 -18.66 -3.49
CA ALA A 161 -0.54 -18.93 -2.73
C ALA A 161 -0.38 -18.47 -1.28
N LEU A 162 -1.47 -18.05 -0.64
CA LEU A 162 -1.50 -17.75 0.78
C LEU A 162 -1.50 -19.06 1.58
N THR A 163 -0.32 -19.52 1.91
CA THR A 163 -0.09 -20.67 2.81
C THR A 163 0.25 -20.19 4.22
N PRO A 164 0.24 -21.06 5.25
CA PRO A 164 0.75 -20.69 6.57
C PRO A 164 2.20 -20.18 6.54
N PHE A 165 3.04 -20.76 5.68
CA PHE A 165 4.41 -20.27 5.46
C PHE A 165 4.43 -18.87 4.86
N ALA A 166 3.63 -18.62 3.82
CA ALA A 166 3.55 -17.29 3.17
C ALA A 166 3.03 -16.23 4.15
N LEU A 167 2.02 -16.57 4.97
CA LEU A 167 1.54 -15.67 6.02
C LEU A 167 2.62 -15.38 7.05
N GLY A 168 3.32 -16.40 7.53
CA GLY A 168 4.44 -16.23 8.46
C GLY A 168 5.56 -15.37 7.88
N ALA A 169 5.88 -15.54 6.60
CA ALA A 169 6.85 -14.70 5.90
C ALA A 169 6.41 -13.24 5.76
N LEU A 170 5.11 -12.99 5.50
CA LEU A 170 4.55 -11.63 5.50
C LEU A 170 4.64 -10.98 6.89
N ILE A 171 4.27 -11.70 7.93
CA ILE A 171 4.37 -11.22 9.32
C ILE A 171 5.84 -10.86 9.63
N ALA A 172 6.77 -11.77 9.41
CA ALA A 172 8.19 -11.53 9.65
C ALA A 172 8.74 -10.35 8.84
N LEU A 173 8.31 -10.21 7.57
CA LEU A 173 8.71 -9.07 6.73
C LEU A 173 8.36 -7.73 7.39
N TYR A 174 7.13 -7.55 7.85
CA TYR A 174 6.70 -6.30 8.46
C TYR A 174 7.23 -6.10 9.90
N GLU A 175 7.42 -7.18 10.65
CA GLU A 175 8.10 -7.11 11.96
C GLU A 175 9.53 -6.60 11.79
N ASP A 176 10.27 -7.17 10.85
CA ASP A 176 11.64 -6.77 10.55
C ASP A 176 11.73 -5.35 9.97
N ILE A 177 10.77 -4.93 9.11
CA ILE A 177 10.68 -3.54 8.61
C ILE A 177 10.51 -2.59 9.80
N THR A 178 9.54 -2.85 10.67
CA THR A 178 9.27 -2.06 11.88
C THR A 178 10.50 -1.98 12.78
N PHE A 179 11.21 -3.10 12.92
CA PHE A 179 12.47 -3.15 13.68
C PHE A 179 13.57 -2.30 13.03
N VAL A 180 13.71 -2.31 11.69
CA VAL A 180 14.71 -1.49 10.99
C VAL A 180 14.42 0.01 11.16
N GLU A 181 13.18 0.41 11.12
CA GLU A 181 12.75 1.80 11.31
C GLU A 181 13.05 2.33 12.72
N GLY A 182 12.82 1.49 13.73
CA GLY A 182 12.97 1.85 15.14
C GLY A 182 14.34 2.45 15.47
N PRO A 183 15.46 1.74 15.28
CA PRO A 183 16.81 2.26 15.52
C PRO A 183 17.15 3.53 14.74
N VAL A 184 16.68 3.66 13.49
CA VAL A 184 16.92 4.87 12.69
C VAL A 184 16.26 6.09 13.32
N TRP A 185 15.09 5.92 13.91
CA TRP A 185 14.39 6.97 14.65
C TRP A 185 14.81 7.09 16.13
N GLY A 186 15.74 6.22 16.58
CA GLY A 186 16.24 6.21 17.97
C GLY A 186 15.30 5.53 18.96
N ARG A 187 14.57 4.50 18.52
CA ARG A 187 13.57 3.75 19.27
C ARG A 187 14.03 2.34 19.62
#